data_ba21e4dc056456a15f8b4294bdb5baaa
#
_entry.id   ba21e4dc056456a15f8b4294bdb5baaa
#
_cell.length_a   1.000
_cell.length_b   1.000
_cell.length_c   1.000
_cell.angle_alpha   90.00
_cell.angle_beta   90.00
_cell.angle_gamma   90.00
#
_symmetry.space_group_name_H-M   'P 1'
#
loop_
_entity.id
_entity.type
_entity.pdbx_description
1 polymer ?
#
loop_
_entity_poly.entity_id
_entity_poly.type
_entity_poly.pdbx_seq_one_letter_code
_entity_poly.pdbx_strand_id
1 'polypeptide(L)'
;MPFWNDEPIKIVLDSLLNISQNRIEFYQNHIQTDIKETMNKGLEVFSDSSERLNYNFPDFPLYVRKGTLHQFLRFAAECHWHPDLEFISVLEGFMEYFIDEQIMRINSGSGIFVNSKRLHYGFSADQTDCSY
;
A
#
# COMPACT_ATOMS: atom_id res chain seq x y z
N MET A 1 14.28 5.98 -14.16
CA MET A 1 14.31 6.14 -13.05
C MET A 1 14.50 7.43 -12.45
N PRO A 2 14.74 7.74 -11.42
CA PRO A 2 13.74 7.88 -10.41
C PRO A 2 13.43 9.34 -10.25
N PHE A 3 12.18 9.67 -10.51
CA PHE A 3 11.56 10.93 -10.09
C PHE A 3 11.66 11.20 -8.58
N TRP A 4 12.15 10.22 -7.83
CA TRP A 4 12.25 10.24 -6.37
C TRP A 4 13.50 10.93 -5.83
N ASN A 5 14.47 11.28 -6.71
CA ASN A 5 15.69 11.98 -6.32
C ASN A 5 15.64 13.50 -6.50
N ASP A 6 14.52 14.03 -6.98
CA ASP A 6 14.31 15.48 -6.95
C ASP A 6 14.05 15.93 -5.51
N GLU A 7 15.00 16.60 -4.93
CA GLU A 7 14.97 17.11 -3.54
C GLU A 7 13.63 17.71 -3.11
N PRO A 8 12.94 18.53 -3.91
CA PRO A 8 11.63 19.07 -3.51
C PRO A 8 10.54 18.03 -3.36
N ILE A 9 10.52 17.02 -4.21
CA ILE A 9 9.53 15.92 -4.15
C ILE A 9 9.79 15.03 -2.95
N LYS A 10 11.05 14.74 -2.67
CA LYS A 10 11.46 14.00 -1.49
C LYS A 10 11.07 14.71 -0.21
N ILE A 11 11.29 16.03 -0.12
CA ILE A 11 10.91 16.84 1.05
C ILE A 11 9.39 16.82 1.27
N VAL A 12 8.60 16.92 0.21
CA VAL A 12 7.13 16.85 0.30
C VAL A 12 6.68 15.45 0.75
N LEU A 13 7.26 14.39 0.18
CA LEU A 13 6.94 13.02 0.56
C LEU A 13 7.37 12.71 2.00
N ASP A 14 8.57 13.13 2.40
CA ASP A 14 9.05 12.96 3.78
C ASP A 14 8.19 13.76 4.77
N SER A 15 7.73 14.94 4.39
CA SER A 15 6.80 15.74 5.20
C SER A 15 5.43 15.10 5.31
N LEU A 16 4.88 14.56 4.22
CA LEU A 16 3.61 13.83 4.23
C LEU A 16 3.70 12.53 5.03
N LEU A 17 4.80 11.79 4.89
CA LEU A 17 5.08 10.58 5.66
C LEU A 17 5.24 10.91 7.16
N ASN A 18 5.92 11.99 7.48
CA ASN A 18 6.12 12.41 8.88
C ASN A 18 4.82 12.88 9.53
N ILE A 19 3.97 13.63 8.80
CA ILE A 19 2.63 14.02 9.25
C ILE A 19 1.75 12.77 9.43
N SER A 20 1.82 11.82 8.52
CA SER A 20 1.05 10.58 8.63
C SER A 20 1.55 9.68 9.76
N GLN A 21 2.87 9.58 9.97
CA GLN A 21 3.44 8.81 11.08
C GLN A 21 3.10 9.40 12.45
N ASN A 22 3.22 10.71 12.63
CA ASN A 22 2.86 11.38 13.88
C ASN A 22 1.36 11.23 14.20
N ARG A 23 0.50 11.26 13.19
CA ARG A 23 -0.93 10.97 13.36
C ARG A 23 -1.18 9.49 13.61
N ILE A 24 -0.46 8.60 12.94
CA ILE A 24 -0.55 7.15 13.16
C ILE A 24 -0.14 6.81 14.59
N GLU A 25 0.95 7.35 15.12
CA GLU A 25 1.36 7.13 16.51
C GLU A 25 0.32 7.64 17.51
N PHE A 26 -0.25 8.83 17.26
CA PHE A 26 -1.32 9.36 18.09
C PHE A 26 -2.55 8.46 18.10
N TYR A 27 -2.93 7.91 16.94
CA TYR A 27 -4.08 7.02 16.81
C TYR A 27 -3.78 5.56 17.18
N GLN A 28 -2.54 5.07 16.99
CA GLN A 28 -2.12 3.74 17.44
C GLN A 28 -2.29 3.56 18.95
N ASN A 29 -2.08 4.61 19.72
CA ASN A 29 -2.31 4.60 21.17
C ASN A 29 -3.80 4.53 21.55
N HIS A 30 -4.71 4.84 20.61
CA HIS A 30 -6.15 4.87 20.85
C HIS A 30 -6.94 3.73 20.16
N ILE A 31 -6.34 3.05 19.17
CA ILE A 31 -7.08 2.12 18.27
C ILE A 31 -6.39 0.74 18.15
N GLN A 32 -5.61 0.31 19.11
CA GLN A 32 -4.93 -1.00 19.03
C GLN A 32 -5.87 -2.20 18.85
N THR A 33 -7.16 -2.04 19.10
CA THR A 33 -8.16 -3.11 18.95
C THR A 33 -8.71 -3.21 17.53
N ASP A 34 -8.94 -2.09 16.86
CA ASP A 34 -9.59 -2.08 15.53
C ASP A 34 -8.62 -2.45 14.39
N ILE A 35 -7.34 -2.13 14.56
CA ILE A 35 -6.30 -2.45 13.56
C ILE A 35 -6.08 -3.96 13.44
N LYS A 36 -6.17 -4.73 14.53
CA LYS A 36 -6.05 -6.19 14.49
C LYS A 36 -7.16 -6.86 13.70
N GLU A 37 -8.37 -6.36 13.76
CA GLU A 37 -9.49 -6.90 12.99
C GLU A 37 -9.40 -6.51 11.51
N THR A 38 -8.92 -5.31 11.22
CA THR A 38 -8.73 -4.84 9.83
C THR A 38 -7.55 -5.53 9.14
N MET A 39 -6.49 -5.87 9.88
CA MET A 39 -5.32 -6.60 9.34
C MET A 39 -5.64 -8.03 8.89
N ASN A 40 -6.73 -8.62 9.35
CA ASN A 40 -7.16 -9.99 8.98
C ASN A 40 -8.19 -10.03 7.85
N LYS A 41 -8.64 -8.88 7.35
CA LYS A 41 -9.52 -8.82 6.18
C LYS A 41 -8.66 -8.67 4.93
N GLY A 42 -8.76 -9.62 4.01
CA GLY A 42 -8.24 -9.47 2.66
C GLY A 42 -8.85 -8.27 1.93
N LEU A 43 -8.39 -8.01 0.72
CA LEU A 43 -8.99 -6.99 -0.14
C LEU A 43 -10.45 -7.33 -0.42
N GLU A 44 -11.33 -6.33 -0.33
CA GLU A 44 -12.72 -6.44 -0.75
C GLU A 44 -12.84 -5.90 -2.18
N VAL A 45 -12.76 -6.81 -3.15
CA VAL A 45 -12.79 -6.48 -4.58
C VAL A 45 -14.12 -6.90 -5.18
N PHE A 46 -14.76 -6.00 -5.88
CA PHE A 46 -16.03 -6.24 -6.57
C PHE A 46 -15.83 -6.84 -7.97
N SER A 47 -16.92 -7.26 -8.60
CA SER A 47 -16.90 -7.89 -9.93
C SER A 47 -16.36 -7.00 -11.06
N ASP A 48 -16.35 -5.69 -10.86
CA ASP A 48 -15.75 -4.70 -11.78
C ASP A 48 -14.27 -4.40 -11.43
N SER A 49 -13.68 -5.19 -10.54
CA SER A 49 -12.33 -5.02 -10.01
C SER A 49 -12.14 -3.77 -9.14
N SER A 50 -13.18 -3.05 -8.77
CA SER A 50 -13.06 -1.96 -7.81
C SER A 50 -12.84 -2.49 -6.40
N GLU A 51 -11.93 -1.87 -5.64
CA GLU A 51 -11.73 -2.15 -4.24
C GLU A 51 -12.52 -1.20 -3.36
N ARG A 52 -13.16 -1.75 -2.33
CA ARG A 52 -13.75 -0.96 -1.28
C ARG A 52 -12.71 -0.63 -0.21
N LEU A 53 -12.37 0.64 -0.10
CA LEU A 53 -11.52 1.15 0.96
C LEU A 53 -12.36 1.65 2.13
N ASN A 54 -12.03 1.16 3.32
CA ASN A 54 -12.55 1.71 4.55
C ASN A 54 -11.44 2.56 5.19
N TYR A 55 -11.59 3.87 5.15
CA TYR A 55 -10.60 4.77 5.74
C TYR A 55 -10.43 4.53 7.23
N ASN A 56 -9.20 4.66 7.72
CA ASN A 56 -8.89 4.44 9.14
C ASN A 56 -9.56 5.48 10.04
N PHE A 57 -9.88 6.67 9.50
CA PHE A 57 -10.44 7.78 10.25
C PHE A 57 -11.72 8.30 9.60
N PRO A 58 -12.79 8.54 10.37
CA PRO A 58 -14.08 9.00 9.83
C PRO A 58 -13.97 10.35 9.11
N ASP A 59 -13.13 11.25 9.63
CA ASP A 59 -13.06 12.64 9.18
C ASP A 59 -11.88 12.92 8.22
N PHE A 60 -11.11 11.89 7.89
CA PHE A 60 -9.94 12.05 7.02
C PHE A 60 -9.80 10.86 6.07
N PRO A 61 -9.80 11.09 4.74
CA PRO A 61 -9.76 10.03 3.74
C PRO A 61 -8.34 9.45 3.63
N LEU A 62 -7.88 8.78 4.67
CA LEU A 62 -6.60 8.11 4.74
C LEU A 62 -6.81 6.65 5.14
N TYR A 63 -6.23 5.75 4.34
CA TYR A 63 -6.09 4.35 4.65
C TYR A 63 -4.61 3.99 4.71
N VAL A 64 -4.16 3.49 5.85
CA VAL A 64 -2.78 3.03 6.04
C VAL A 64 -2.81 1.60 6.53
N ARG A 65 -2.02 0.76 5.90
CA ARG A 65 -1.93 -0.65 6.21
C ARG A 65 -0.48 -1.11 6.15
N LYS A 66 -0.10 -1.98 7.06
CA LYS A 66 1.09 -2.82 6.95
C LYS A 66 0.64 -4.24 6.62
N GLY A 67 1.29 -4.87 5.66
CA GLY A 67 0.94 -6.20 5.23
C GLY A 67 2.12 -7.04 4.80
N THR A 68 1.84 -8.28 4.47
CA THR A 68 2.80 -9.23 3.90
C THR A 68 2.14 -9.98 2.76
N LEU A 69 2.92 -10.38 1.75
CA LEU A 69 2.37 -11.08 0.60
C LEU A 69 1.84 -12.48 0.93
N HIS A 70 2.37 -13.15 1.96
CA HIS A 70 1.91 -14.49 2.32
C HIS A 70 0.45 -14.55 2.79
N GLN A 71 -0.16 -13.42 3.14
CA GLN A 71 -1.59 -13.35 3.49
C GLN A 71 -2.51 -13.55 2.26
N PHE A 72 -1.97 -13.40 1.06
CA PHE A 72 -2.72 -13.62 -0.17
C PHE A 72 -2.44 -15.00 -0.76
N LEU A 73 -3.46 -15.59 -1.37
CA LEU A 73 -3.32 -16.85 -2.08
C LEU A 73 -2.23 -16.74 -3.16
N ARG A 74 -1.29 -17.69 -3.15
CA ARG A 74 -0.15 -17.74 -4.07
C ARG A 74 0.73 -16.48 -4.03
N PHE A 75 0.76 -15.78 -2.91
CA PHE A 75 1.55 -14.55 -2.76
C PHE A 75 1.20 -13.47 -3.79
N ALA A 76 -0.07 -13.37 -4.17
CA ALA A 76 -0.55 -12.39 -5.13
C ALA A 76 -1.84 -11.74 -4.61
N ALA A 77 -1.84 -10.43 -4.51
CA ALA A 77 -3.07 -9.68 -4.26
C ALA A 77 -4.01 -9.80 -5.46
N GLU A 78 -5.30 -9.68 -5.23
CA GLU A 78 -6.27 -9.62 -6.32
C GLU A 78 -6.09 -8.30 -7.10
N CYS A 79 -6.14 -8.39 -8.44
CA CYS A 79 -6.02 -7.21 -9.30
C CYS A 79 -7.24 -6.30 -9.10
N HIS A 80 -6.99 -5.05 -8.78
CA HIS A 80 -8.04 -4.10 -8.41
C HIS A 80 -7.71 -2.66 -8.83
N TRP A 81 -8.69 -1.79 -8.69
CA TRP A 81 -8.54 -0.35 -8.82
C TRP A 81 -9.39 0.37 -7.76
N HIS A 82 -9.02 1.59 -7.43
CA HIS A 82 -9.77 2.50 -6.56
C HIS A 82 -9.58 3.96 -7.00
N PRO A 83 -10.45 4.88 -6.59
CA PRO A 83 -10.33 6.29 -6.96
C PRO A 83 -9.24 7.04 -6.18
N ASP A 84 -8.68 6.43 -5.15
CA ASP A 84 -7.66 7.05 -4.31
C ASP A 84 -6.26 6.92 -4.92
N LEU A 85 -5.36 7.79 -4.48
CA LEU A 85 -3.92 7.66 -4.74
C LEU A 85 -3.34 6.62 -3.78
N GLU A 86 -2.38 5.83 -4.24
CA GLU A 86 -1.73 4.82 -3.42
C GLU A 86 -0.21 4.99 -3.41
N PHE A 87 0.37 4.83 -2.23
CA PHE A 87 1.80 4.75 -2.03
C PHE A 87 2.13 3.44 -1.35
N ILE A 88 3.04 2.66 -1.92
CA ILE A 88 3.50 1.42 -1.35
C ILE A 88 4.98 1.53 -1.10
N SER A 89 5.41 1.13 0.08
CA SER A 89 6.82 1.03 0.46
C SER A 89 7.12 -0.39 0.89
N VAL A 90 8.15 -0.98 0.32
CA VAL A 90 8.64 -2.31 0.70
C VAL A 90 9.59 -2.17 1.89
N LEU A 91 9.27 -2.86 2.98
CA LEU A 91 10.03 -2.83 4.23
C LEU A 91 11.09 -3.94 4.25
N GLU A 92 10.70 -5.17 3.88
CA GLU A 92 11.57 -6.33 3.84
C GLU A 92 11.25 -7.18 2.62
N GLY A 93 12.30 -7.73 1.99
CA GLY A 93 12.17 -8.54 0.80
C GLY A 93 12.02 -7.69 -0.46
N PHE A 94 11.27 -8.18 -1.41
CA PHE A 94 10.91 -7.50 -2.65
C PHE A 94 9.59 -8.04 -3.16
N MET A 95 8.92 -7.27 -4.02
CA MET A 95 7.76 -7.73 -4.76
C MET A 95 7.82 -7.26 -6.21
N GLU A 96 7.14 -7.96 -7.08
CA GLU A 96 6.75 -7.46 -8.38
C GLU A 96 5.43 -6.70 -8.21
N TYR A 97 5.30 -5.63 -8.97
CA TYR A 97 4.10 -4.80 -8.93
C TYR A 97 3.60 -4.53 -10.35
N PHE A 98 2.35 -4.88 -10.57
CA PHE A 98 1.65 -4.66 -11.84
C PHE A 98 0.86 -3.36 -11.78
N ILE A 99 1.04 -2.51 -12.79
CA ILE A 99 0.20 -1.32 -13.02
C ILE A 99 -0.03 -1.19 -14.53
N ASP A 100 -1.31 -1.22 -14.95
CA ASP A 100 -1.68 -0.98 -16.35
C ASP A 100 -0.78 -1.68 -17.37
N GLU A 101 -0.65 -3.00 -17.29
CA GLU A 101 0.16 -3.85 -18.19
C GLU A 101 1.70 -3.74 -18.03
N GLN A 102 2.16 -2.94 -17.08
CA GLN A 102 3.59 -2.85 -16.74
C GLN A 102 3.89 -3.60 -15.44
N ILE A 103 4.99 -4.31 -15.42
CA ILE A 103 5.49 -5.00 -14.22
C ILE A 103 6.84 -4.40 -13.85
N MET A 104 7.00 -4.08 -12.58
CA MET A 104 8.25 -3.58 -12.04
C MET A 104 8.57 -4.24 -10.70
N ARG A 105 9.85 -4.40 -10.39
CA ARG A 105 10.30 -4.90 -9.09
C ARG A 105 10.51 -3.74 -8.13
N ILE A 106 9.97 -3.90 -6.92
CA ILE A 106 10.18 -2.98 -5.81
C ILE A 106 11.00 -3.70 -4.75
N ASN A 107 12.21 -3.22 -4.51
CA ASN A 107 13.09 -3.77 -3.48
C ASN A 107 12.87 -3.09 -2.12
N SER A 108 13.36 -3.75 -1.06
CA SER A 108 13.37 -3.18 0.29
C SER A 108 13.98 -1.77 0.30
N GLY A 109 13.34 -0.86 1.01
CA GLY A 109 13.73 0.55 1.08
C GLY A 109 13.27 1.40 -0.11
N SER A 110 12.57 0.79 -1.08
CA SER A 110 11.97 1.48 -2.23
C SER A 110 10.45 1.47 -2.15
N GLY A 111 9.82 2.28 -2.94
CA GLY A 111 8.38 2.36 -3.03
C GLY A 111 7.89 2.70 -4.42
N ILE A 112 6.59 2.67 -4.59
CA ILE A 112 5.90 3.00 -5.82
C ILE A 112 4.67 3.86 -5.52
N PHE A 113 4.34 4.72 -6.46
CA PHE A 113 3.12 5.51 -6.48
C PHE A 113 2.16 4.96 -7.55
N VAL A 114 0.91 4.76 -7.16
CA VAL A 114 -0.16 4.37 -8.07
C VAL A 114 -1.17 5.50 -8.17
N ASN A 115 -1.41 5.96 -9.38
CA ASN A 115 -2.39 7.00 -9.63
C ASN A 115 -3.83 6.45 -9.51
N SER A 116 -4.77 7.37 -9.28
CA SER A 116 -6.20 7.07 -9.19
C SER A 116 -6.70 6.24 -10.38
N LYS A 117 -7.56 5.25 -10.08
CA LYS A 117 -8.27 4.42 -11.08
C LYS A 117 -7.38 3.60 -12.01
N ARG A 118 -6.16 3.27 -11.59
CA ARG A 118 -5.27 2.35 -12.31
C ARG A 118 -5.44 0.94 -11.80
N LEU A 119 -5.52 -0.03 -12.72
CA LEU A 119 -5.48 -1.45 -12.36
C LEU A 119 -4.10 -1.80 -11.83
N HIS A 120 -4.04 -2.38 -10.66
CA HIS A 120 -2.78 -2.70 -10.00
C HIS A 120 -2.90 -3.86 -9.01
N TYR A 121 -1.79 -4.50 -8.72
CA TYR A 121 -1.61 -5.46 -7.62
C TYR A 121 -0.14 -5.79 -7.42
N GLY A 122 0.21 -6.15 -6.18
CA GLY A 122 1.52 -6.68 -5.83
C GLY A 122 1.52 -8.20 -5.79
N PHE A 123 2.63 -8.81 -6.16
CA PHE A 123 2.80 -10.26 -6.15
C PHE A 123 4.27 -10.67 -6.01
N SER A 124 4.48 -11.94 -5.67
CA SER A 124 5.80 -12.58 -5.72
C SER A 124 5.74 -13.78 -6.65
N ALA A 125 6.44 -13.72 -7.78
CA ALA A 125 6.46 -14.77 -8.78
C ALA A 125 7.09 -16.07 -8.26
N ASP A 126 8.07 -15.97 -7.37
CA ASP A 126 8.76 -17.10 -6.74
C ASP A 126 8.20 -17.48 -5.37
N GLN A 127 7.10 -16.87 -4.97
CA GLN A 127 6.42 -17.10 -3.70
C GLN A 127 7.30 -16.86 -2.46
N THR A 128 8.22 -15.92 -2.54
CA THR A 128 8.94 -15.40 -1.38
C THR A 128 8.12 -14.29 -0.71
N ASP A 129 8.19 -14.23 0.62
CA ASP A 129 7.43 -13.24 1.36
C ASP A 129 8.05 -11.84 1.24
N CYS A 130 7.21 -10.84 1.35
CA CYS A 130 7.56 -9.44 1.33
C CYS A 130 6.66 -8.69 2.32
N SER A 131 7.27 -7.87 3.17
CA SER A 131 6.51 -6.95 4.03
C SER A 131 6.50 -5.53 3.44
N TYR A 132 5.34 -4.87 3.51
CA TYR A 132 5.09 -3.54 2.92
C TYR A 132 4.08 -2.73 3.74
#